data_fd56541dc666d1d28fbb78d7e8e891e9
#
_entry.id   fd56541dc666d1d28fbb78d7e8e891e9
#
_cell.length_a   1.000
_cell.length_b   1.000
_cell.length_c   1.000
_cell.angle_alpha   90.00
_cell.angle_beta   90.00
_cell.angle_gamma   90.00
#
_symmetry.space_group_name_H-M   'P 1'
#
loop_
_entity.id
_entity.type
_entity.pdbx_description
1 polymer ?
#
loop_
_entity_poly.entity_id
_entity_poly.type
_entity_poly.pdbx_seq_one_letter_code
_entity_poly.pdbx_strand_id
1 'polypeptide(L)'
;MTGTFAKYKLSMSKAINTREILEFIGQGSDLPALEQFLGEYRVHDRPRTVLQLKDDDVIDEDDDDLDVEYELEKMSEDSQEVFSERFSFSLLFKPKSEYELTHGPRQDINADFILSEVVFYAKAVRGQGYPGQLPGGLHFGIKRQSANYQQLGQPLASRLVYDSQADLYVLENMIVNYGFGDDGALAQVHVRLMHEFDRIMLSPFKPPSVRPNAAPVGTSAIGQPVDSSSVQALLAALQLDEDGLDDGVCPEEITNLTVPLGITLYFRDLPLASKRKSRRGKVQHLAAITYKRRGDLQSKGFHGELPFGFEFGDSPQKLIAKAGEPPGIEHRSDQLMSYFWETESGVVVQAMCSLIDWQLYRVTVHASFLAGEIGFKSG
;
A
#
# COMPACT_ATOMS: atom_id res chain seq x y z
N MET A 1 -26.95 55.68 -36.42
CA MET A 1 -25.87 54.69 -36.14
C MET A 1 -26.35 53.75 -35.04
N THR A 2 -26.93 52.63 -35.42
CA THR A 2 -27.48 51.64 -34.52
C THR A 2 -26.46 50.53 -34.34
N GLY A 3 -25.76 50.54 -33.19
CA GLY A 3 -24.79 49.51 -32.83
C GLY A 3 -25.50 48.24 -32.35
N THR A 4 -25.37 47.18 -33.12
CA THR A 4 -25.88 45.84 -32.81
C THR A 4 -24.97 45.20 -31.76
N PHE A 5 -25.42 45.18 -30.51
CA PHE A 5 -24.75 44.35 -29.47
C PHE A 5 -25.02 42.89 -29.78
N ALA A 6 -23.97 42.18 -30.26
CA ALA A 6 -23.99 40.75 -30.37
C ALA A 6 -24.10 40.16 -28.95
N LYS A 7 -25.25 39.57 -28.62
CA LYS A 7 -25.46 38.75 -27.44
C LYS A 7 -24.58 37.50 -27.57
N TYR A 8 -23.42 37.51 -26.92
CA TYR A 8 -22.72 36.28 -26.63
C TYR A 8 -23.64 35.41 -25.75
N LYS A 9 -24.27 34.42 -26.37
CA LYS A 9 -24.85 33.31 -25.62
C LYS A 9 -23.70 32.66 -24.89
N LEU A 10 -23.56 32.92 -23.59
CA LEU A 10 -22.81 32.07 -22.70
C LEU A 10 -23.41 30.65 -22.85
N SER A 11 -22.70 29.78 -23.55
CA SER A 11 -22.96 28.35 -23.52
C SER A 11 -23.02 27.93 -22.06
N MET A 12 -24.21 27.52 -21.61
CA MET A 12 -24.35 26.95 -20.27
C MET A 12 -23.33 25.79 -20.19
N SER A 13 -22.29 25.92 -19.37
CA SER A 13 -21.33 24.87 -19.19
C SER A 13 -22.08 23.62 -18.69
N LYS A 14 -21.93 22.52 -19.41
CA LYS A 14 -22.45 21.21 -18.98
C LYS A 14 -22.06 21.01 -17.51
N ALA A 15 -23.02 20.69 -16.65
CA ALA A 15 -22.70 20.37 -15.26
C ALA A 15 -21.79 19.13 -15.26
N ILE A 16 -20.71 19.21 -14.50
CA ILE A 16 -19.77 18.10 -14.41
C ILE A 16 -20.44 16.90 -13.73
N ASN A 17 -20.27 15.72 -14.31
CA ASN A 17 -20.84 14.47 -13.82
C ASN A 17 -19.73 13.60 -13.24
N THR A 18 -19.70 13.48 -11.92
CA THR A 18 -18.72 12.66 -11.20
C THR A 18 -18.72 11.20 -11.70
N ARG A 19 -19.89 10.62 -11.95
CA ARG A 19 -19.98 9.24 -12.41
C ARG A 19 -19.29 9.05 -13.77
N GLU A 20 -19.46 10.00 -14.68
CA GLU A 20 -18.80 9.97 -15.99
C GLU A 20 -17.27 9.98 -15.86
N ILE A 21 -16.73 10.79 -14.91
CA ILE A 21 -15.28 10.81 -14.63
C ILE A 21 -14.81 9.44 -14.11
N LEU A 22 -15.54 8.87 -13.17
CA LEU A 22 -15.16 7.61 -12.52
C LEU A 22 -15.22 6.40 -13.47
N GLU A 23 -16.03 6.45 -14.53
CA GLU A 23 -16.10 5.41 -15.56
C GLU A 23 -14.80 5.28 -16.36
N PHE A 24 -13.95 6.30 -16.37
CA PHE A 24 -12.64 6.25 -17.02
C PHE A 24 -11.54 5.59 -16.17
N ILE A 25 -11.74 5.35 -14.88
CA ILE A 25 -10.73 4.70 -14.04
C ILE A 25 -10.50 3.26 -14.58
N GLY A 26 -9.24 2.93 -14.80
CA GLY A 26 -8.84 1.66 -15.40
C GLY A 26 -8.84 1.67 -16.93
N GLN A 27 -9.07 2.80 -17.57
CA GLN A 27 -9.01 2.96 -19.02
C GLN A 27 -7.67 3.58 -19.46
N GLY A 28 -7.28 3.31 -20.71
CA GLY A 28 -6.08 3.88 -21.30
C GLY A 28 -6.18 5.38 -21.53
N SER A 29 -5.04 6.06 -21.46
CA SER A 29 -4.94 7.51 -21.66
C SER A 29 -5.30 7.93 -23.10
N ASP A 30 -5.21 7.02 -24.06
CA ASP A 30 -5.55 7.22 -25.49
C ASP A 30 -7.01 6.93 -25.85
N LEU A 31 -7.87 6.63 -24.84
CA LEU A 31 -9.27 6.34 -25.08
C LEU A 31 -9.99 7.54 -25.70
N PRO A 32 -10.61 7.46 -26.90
CA PRO A 32 -11.26 8.60 -27.55
C PRO A 32 -12.35 9.27 -26.71
N ALA A 33 -13.07 8.49 -25.91
CA ALA A 33 -14.10 9.04 -25.00
C ALA A 33 -13.48 9.87 -23.86
N LEU A 34 -12.33 9.48 -23.34
CA LEU A 34 -11.58 10.25 -22.34
C LEU A 34 -11.03 11.54 -22.97
N GLU A 35 -10.49 11.47 -24.17
CA GLU A 35 -10.02 12.64 -24.93
C GLU A 35 -11.16 13.63 -25.19
N GLN A 36 -12.33 13.16 -25.62
CA GLN A 36 -13.51 14.01 -25.79
C GLN A 36 -13.92 14.66 -24.47
N PHE A 37 -13.98 13.88 -23.39
CA PHE A 37 -14.29 14.38 -22.04
C PHE A 37 -13.33 15.48 -21.62
N LEU A 38 -12.03 15.27 -21.72
CA LEU A 38 -11.01 16.24 -21.36
C LEU A 38 -11.15 17.53 -22.20
N GLY A 39 -11.41 17.38 -23.50
CA GLY A 39 -11.69 18.52 -24.41
C GLY A 39 -12.93 19.32 -24.02
N GLU A 40 -14.05 18.66 -23.66
CA GLU A 40 -15.28 19.31 -23.21
C GLU A 40 -15.06 20.14 -21.94
N TYR A 41 -14.23 19.64 -21.03
CA TYR A 41 -13.89 20.32 -19.77
C TYR A 41 -12.64 21.21 -19.87
N ARG A 42 -12.06 21.37 -21.07
CA ARG A 42 -10.87 22.19 -21.35
C ARG A 42 -9.68 21.84 -20.50
N VAL A 43 -9.46 20.55 -20.32
CA VAL A 43 -8.25 19.99 -19.71
C VAL A 43 -7.30 19.66 -20.86
N HIS A 44 -6.17 20.35 -20.94
CA HIS A 44 -5.25 20.28 -22.06
C HIS A 44 -4.05 19.38 -21.79
N ASP A 45 -3.70 19.21 -20.54
CA ASP A 45 -2.57 18.37 -20.15
C ASP A 45 -2.87 16.88 -20.40
N ARG A 46 -1.83 16.14 -20.73
CA ARG A 46 -1.87 14.69 -20.98
C ARG A 46 -0.66 14.05 -20.35
N PRO A 47 -0.76 12.75 -19.91
CA PRO A 47 0.44 12.01 -19.55
C PRO A 47 1.35 11.88 -20.78
N ARG A 48 2.65 11.98 -20.58
CA ARG A 48 3.66 12.03 -21.64
C ARG A 48 4.63 10.88 -21.52
N THR A 49 4.98 10.28 -22.65
CA THR A 49 6.07 9.30 -22.74
C THR A 49 7.42 10.03 -22.76
N VAL A 50 8.53 9.29 -22.53
CA VAL A 50 9.91 9.83 -22.65
C VAL A 50 10.13 10.53 -23.98
N LEU A 51 9.66 9.95 -25.09
CA LEU A 51 9.81 10.56 -26.42
C LEU A 51 9.12 11.91 -26.53
N GLN A 52 7.91 12.02 -25.96
CA GLN A 52 7.15 13.28 -25.97
C GLN A 52 7.76 14.33 -25.05
N LEU A 53 8.38 13.93 -23.93
CA LEU A 53 9.11 14.83 -23.03
C LEU A 53 10.37 15.39 -23.71
N LYS A 54 11.10 14.57 -24.50
CA LYS A 54 12.28 15.00 -25.24
C LYS A 54 11.96 16.00 -26.38
N ASP A 55 10.77 15.89 -26.98
CA ASP A 55 10.36 16.77 -28.08
C ASP A 55 9.95 18.19 -27.60
N ASP A 56 9.44 18.31 -26.36
CA ASP A 56 8.93 19.58 -25.82
C ASP A 56 10.01 20.41 -25.08
N ASP A 57 10.98 19.75 -24.45
CA ASP A 57 12.13 20.40 -23.88
C ASP A 57 13.24 20.50 -24.94
N VAL A 58 13.49 21.71 -25.43
CA VAL A 58 14.66 22.00 -26.26
C VAL A 58 15.88 21.83 -25.37
N ILE A 59 16.35 20.58 -25.25
CA ILE A 59 17.62 20.27 -24.59
C ILE A 59 18.68 20.84 -25.49
N ASP A 60 19.41 21.86 -25.02
CA ASP A 60 20.60 22.35 -25.70
C ASP A 60 21.56 21.17 -25.88
N GLU A 61 21.91 20.85 -27.13
CA GLU A 61 22.75 19.69 -27.49
C GLU A 61 24.17 19.73 -26.87
N ASP A 62 24.49 20.77 -26.13
CA ASP A 62 25.82 21.01 -25.55
C ASP A 62 25.98 20.56 -24.10
N ASP A 63 24.94 20.11 -23.42
CA ASP A 63 25.07 19.55 -22.06
C ASP A 63 25.22 18.02 -22.14
N ASP A 64 26.40 17.51 -21.78
CA ASP A 64 26.77 16.09 -21.61
C ASP A 64 25.96 15.40 -20.50
N ASP A 65 24.61 15.52 -20.52
CA ASP A 65 23.76 15.17 -19.40
C ASP A 65 23.13 13.79 -19.53
N LEU A 66 23.92 12.77 -19.22
CA LEU A 66 23.43 11.45 -18.78
C LEU A 66 22.38 11.59 -17.63
N ASP A 67 22.47 12.64 -16.83
CA ASP A 67 21.54 12.93 -15.75
C ASP A 67 20.16 13.36 -16.26
N VAL A 68 20.08 14.15 -17.35
CA VAL A 68 18.81 14.60 -17.94
C VAL A 68 18.05 13.42 -18.56
N GLU A 69 18.74 12.53 -19.26
CA GLU A 69 18.12 11.34 -19.86
C GLU A 69 17.56 10.40 -18.79
N TYR A 70 18.28 10.21 -17.69
CA TYR A 70 17.84 9.43 -16.55
C TYR A 70 16.64 10.06 -15.84
N GLU A 71 16.64 11.38 -15.62
CA GLU A 71 15.50 12.10 -15.00
C GLU A 71 14.25 12.05 -15.88
N LEU A 72 14.38 12.20 -17.21
CA LEU A 72 13.27 12.08 -18.16
C LEU A 72 12.70 10.65 -18.19
N GLU A 73 13.58 9.64 -18.19
CA GLU A 73 13.16 8.23 -18.12
C GLU A 73 12.39 7.96 -16.83
N LYS A 74 12.92 8.42 -15.70
CA LYS A 74 12.27 8.32 -14.40
C LYS A 74 10.92 9.04 -14.35
N MET A 75 10.81 10.26 -14.91
CA MET A 75 9.54 10.99 -15.00
C MET A 75 8.47 10.23 -15.81
N SER A 76 8.87 9.45 -16.81
CA SER A 76 7.93 8.64 -17.61
C SER A 76 7.55 7.33 -16.94
N GLU A 77 8.39 6.82 -16.03
CA GLU A 77 8.11 5.64 -15.22
C GLU A 77 7.25 5.96 -13.98
N ASP A 78 7.20 7.23 -13.58
CA ASP A 78 6.42 7.68 -12.44
C ASP A 78 4.95 7.93 -12.79
N SER A 79 4.10 7.93 -11.77
CA SER A 79 2.69 8.31 -11.90
C SER A 79 2.58 9.79 -12.29
N GLN A 80 1.82 10.09 -13.33
CA GLN A 80 1.64 11.45 -13.83
C GLN A 80 0.26 12.00 -13.47
N GLU A 81 0.23 13.27 -13.05
CA GLU A 81 -1.00 13.97 -12.69
C GLU A 81 -1.45 14.92 -13.81
N VAL A 82 -2.71 14.84 -14.20
CA VAL A 82 -3.41 15.80 -15.04
C VAL A 82 -4.43 16.53 -14.21
N PHE A 83 -4.23 17.84 -13.96
CA PHE A 83 -5.07 18.63 -13.07
C PHE A 83 -5.98 19.58 -13.82
N SER A 84 -7.26 19.63 -13.42
CA SER A 84 -8.23 20.61 -13.87
C SER A 84 -8.39 21.72 -12.83
N GLU A 85 -7.72 22.85 -13.03
CA GLU A 85 -7.83 24.02 -12.11
C GLU A 85 -9.27 24.52 -11.99
N ARG A 86 -10.00 24.58 -13.12
CA ARG A 86 -11.38 25.07 -13.17
C ARG A 86 -12.37 24.22 -12.39
N PHE A 87 -12.19 22.91 -12.43
CA PHE A 87 -13.11 21.94 -11.81
C PHE A 87 -12.54 21.27 -10.59
N SER A 88 -11.27 21.56 -10.24
CA SER A 88 -10.60 21.07 -9.03
C SER A 88 -10.67 19.55 -8.86
N PHE A 89 -10.28 18.84 -9.92
CA PHE A 89 -10.02 17.41 -9.87
C PHE A 89 -8.70 17.08 -10.55
N SER A 90 -8.06 16.01 -10.10
CA SER A 90 -6.90 15.41 -10.73
C SER A 90 -7.22 14.03 -11.26
N LEU A 91 -6.63 13.72 -12.40
CA LEU A 91 -6.55 12.38 -12.97
C LEU A 91 -5.11 11.89 -12.80
N LEU A 92 -4.93 10.80 -12.05
CA LEU A 92 -3.61 10.21 -11.81
C LEU A 92 -3.44 9.03 -12.75
N PHE A 93 -2.47 9.13 -13.63
CA PHE A 93 -2.12 8.09 -14.60
C PHE A 93 -0.89 7.34 -14.12
N LYS A 94 -0.92 6.02 -14.26
CA LYS A 94 0.22 5.13 -14.02
C LYS A 94 0.70 4.54 -15.33
N PRO A 95 2.01 4.29 -15.48
CA PRO A 95 2.49 3.44 -16.56
C PRO A 95 1.72 2.12 -16.56
N LYS A 96 1.37 1.63 -17.75
CA LYS A 96 0.58 0.40 -17.89
C LYS A 96 1.22 -0.77 -17.15
N SER A 97 2.54 -0.91 -17.23
CA SER A 97 3.30 -1.96 -16.55
C SER A 97 3.10 -1.91 -15.02
N GLU A 98 3.16 -0.73 -14.42
CA GLU A 98 2.94 -0.54 -12.97
C GLU A 98 1.48 -0.81 -12.57
N TYR A 99 0.53 -0.31 -13.38
CA TYR A 99 -0.90 -0.58 -13.14
C TYR A 99 -1.22 -2.08 -13.15
N GLU A 100 -0.65 -2.82 -14.11
CA GLU A 100 -0.87 -4.26 -14.28
C GLU A 100 -0.30 -5.09 -13.11
N LEU A 101 0.73 -4.62 -12.41
CA LEU A 101 1.24 -5.28 -11.20
C LEU A 101 0.18 -5.41 -10.10
N THR A 102 -0.77 -4.47 -10.02
CA THR A 102 -1.77 -4.43 -8.96
C THR A 102 -3.17 -4.85 -9.42
N HIS A 103 -3.48 -4.75 -10.71
CA HIS A 103 -4.82 -4.99 -11.25
C HIS A 103 -4.88 -6.20 -12.21
N GLY A 104 -3.72 -6.78 -12.53
CA GLY A 104 -3.58 -7.85 -13.53
C GLY A 104 -3.47 -7.31 -14.97
N PRO A 105 -3.10 -8.19 -15.92
CA PRO A 105 -2.84 -7.81 -17.31
C PRO A 105 -4.07 -7.18 -18.00
N ARG A 106 -3.83 -6.09 -18.74
CA ARG A 106 -4.85 -5.36 -19.53
C ARG A 106 -4.52 -5.43 -21.01
N GLN A 107 -4.72 -6.61 -21.59
CA GLN A 107 -4.46 -6.85 -23.03
C GLN A 107 -5.41 -6.07 -23.96
N ASP A 108 -6.52 -5.59 -23.43
CA ASP A 108 -7.52 -4.76 -24.11
C ASP A 108 -7.11 -3.29 -24.26
N ILE A 109 -6.01 -2.87 -23.63
CA ILE A 109 -5.51 -1.48 -23.61
C ILE A 109 -4.15 -1.44 -24.29
N ASN A 110 -4.01 -0.57 -25.32
CA ASN A 110 -2.73 -0.33 -26.01
C ASN A 110 -2.00 0.93 -25.53
N ALA A 111 -2.65 1.76 -24.68
CA ALA A 111 -2.05 2.97 -24.16
C ALA A 111 -0.84 2.68 -23.26
N ASP A 112 0.12 3.61 -23.24
CA ASP A 112 1.28 3.56 -22.34
C ASP A 112 0.90 3.83 -20.89
N PHE A 113 -0.14 4.62 -20.67
CA PHE A 113 -0.65 5.00 -19.36
C PHE A 113 -2.09 4.58 -19.16
N ILE A 114 -2.43 4.24 -17.92
CA ILE A 114 -3.80 3.91 -17.49
C ILE A 114 -4.22 4.88 -16.38
N LEU A 115 -5.44 5.41 -16.46
CA LEU A 115 -6.02 6.22 -15.39
C LEU A 115 -6.23 5.34 -14.15
N SER A 116 -5.42 5.55 -13.13
CA SER A 116 -5.42 4.74 -11.91
C SER A 116 -6.32 5.29 -10.81
N GLU A 117 -6.40 6.63 -10.70
CA GLU A 117 -7.08 7.31 -9.60
C GLU A 117 -7.63 8.66 -10.05
N VAL A 118 -8.74 9.07 -9.43
CA VAL A 118 -9.30 10.42 -9.55
C VAL A 118 -9.34 11.05 -8.17
N VAL A 119 -8.86 12.29 -8.07
CA VAL A 119 -8.87 13.07 -6.83
C VAL A 119 -9.71 14.32 -7.03
N PHE A 120 -10.67 14.53 -6.15
CA PHE A 120 -11.49 15.74 -6.09
C PHE A 120 -11.05 16.63 -4.94
N TYR A 121 -11.03 17.94 -5.13
CA TYR A 121 -10.55 18.88 -4.13
C TYR A 121 -11.60 19.91 -3.75
N ALA A 122 -11.67 20.24 -2.45
CA ALA A 122 -12.33 21.44 -1.97
C ALA A 122 -11.55 22.70 -2.40
N LYS A 123 -12.24 23.82 -2.52
CA LYS A 123 -11.63 25.12 -2.86
C LYS A 123 -10.50 25.52 -1.89
N ALA A 124 -10.63 25.17 -0.63
CA ALA A 124 -9.61 25.48 0.38
C ALA A 124 -8.29 24.69 0.18
N VAL A 125 -8.34 23.60 -0.60
CA VAL A 125 -7.17 22.72 -0.86
C VAL A 125 -6.53 23.07 -2.19
N ARG A 126 -7.33 23.06 -3.29
CA ARG A 126 -6.77 23.26 -4.63
C ARG A 126 -7.83 23.74 -5.63
N GLY A 127 -7.50 24.72 -6.45
CA GLY A 127 -8.32 25.21 -7.54
C GLY A 127 -9.55 26.00 -7.09
N GLN A 128 -10.66 25.89 -7.84
CA GLN A 128 -11.91 26.62 -7.59
C GLN A 128 -12.90 25.86 -6.68
N GLY A 129 -12.56 24.62 -6.34
CA GLY A 129 -13.43 23.66 -5.66
C GLY A 129 -14.29 22.86 -6.65
N TYR A 130 -14.33 21.55 -6.47
CA TYR A 130 -15.11 20.65 -7.31
C TYR A 130 -16.61 20.92 -7.15
N PRO A 131 -17.33 21.25 -8.22
CA PRO A 131 -18.73 21.64 -8.13
C PRO A 131 -19.71 20.48 -8.20
N GLY A 132 -19.24 19.27 -8.54
CA GLY A 132 -20.07 18.08 -8.70
C GLY A 132 -20.44 17.42 -7.37
N GLN A 133 -21.36 16.48 -7.44
CA GLN A 133 -21.68 15.61 -6.33
C GLN A 133 -20.58 14.55 -6.18
N LEU A 134 -20.04 14.37 -4.98
CA LEU A 134 -19.02 13.38 -4.69
C LEU A 134 -19.61 11.96 -4.57
N PRO A 135 -18.79 10.90 -4.65
CA PRO A 135 -19.21 9.54 -4.33
C PRO A 135 -19.96 9.50 -2.98
N GLY A 136 -20.92 8.60 -2.86
CA GLY A 136 -21.80 8.54 -1.68
C GLY A 136 -22.79 9.70 -1.53
N GLY A 137 -22.95 10.54 -2.56
CA GLY A 137 -23.90 11.66 -2.55
C GLY A 137 -23.46 12.87 -1.73
N LEU A 138 -22.17 12.95 -1.40
CA LEU A 138 -21.60 13.99 -0.55
C LEU A 138 -21.23 15.27 -1.33
N HIS A 139 -20.92 16.32 -0.58
CA HIS A 139 -20.37 17.59 -1.07
C HIS A 139 -19.23 18.06 -0.18
N PHE A 140 -18.31 18.83 -0.69
CA PHE A 140 -17.27 19.46 0.10
C PHE A 140 -17.83 20.38 1.18
N GLY A 141 -17.07 20.54 2.26
CA GLY A 141 -17.47 21.34 3.42
C GLY A 141 -18.37 20.59 4.41
N ILE A 142 -18.84 19.38 4.08
CA ILE A 142 -19.58 18.56 5.02
C ILE A 142 -18.67 18.13 6.16
N LYS A 143 -19.19 18.19 7.38
CA LYS A 143 -18.44 17.73 8.57
C LYS A 143 -18.57 16.21 8.75
N ARG A 144 -17.52 15.56 9.23
CA ARG A 144 -17.51 14.12 9.51
C ARG A 144 -18.65 13.68 10.44
N GLN A 145 -19.05 14.52 11.41
CA GLN A 145 -20.13 14.23 12.35
C GLN A 145 -21.52 14.52 11.79
N SER A 146 -21.66 15.05 10.58
CA SER A 146 -22.96 15.38 10.01
C SER A 146 -23.79 14.14 9.68
N ALA A 147 -25.12 14.25 9.79
CA ALA A 147 -26.02 13.15 9.50
C ALA A 147 -25.84 12.58 8.08
N ASN A 148 -25.59 13.46 7.10
CA ASN A 148 -25.38 13.03 5.71
C ASN A 148 -24.13 12.17 5.55
N TYR A 149 -23.05 12.54 6.24
CA TYR A 149 -21.82 11.72 6.21
C TYR A 149 -22.03 10.39 6.95
N GLN A 150 -22.68 10.42 8.10
CA GLN A 150 -22.96 9.22 8.90
C GLN A 150 -23.87 8.21 8.18
N GLN A 151 -24.63 8.61 7.16
CA GLN A 151 -25.41 7.71 6.32
C GLN A 151 -24.55 6.76 5.47
N LEU A 152 -23.26 7.06 5.25
CA LEU A 152 -22.33 6.12 4.62
C LEU A 152 -22.07 4.88 5.47
N GLY A 153 -22.45 4.90 6.74
CA GLY A 153 -22.18 3.81 7.69
C GLY A 153 -20.79 3.88 8.30
N GLN A 154 -20.28 2.73 8.73
CA GLN A 154 -18.95 2.64 9.34
C GLN A 154 -17.87 2.59 8.25
N PRO A 155 -16.83 3.42 8.33
CA PRO A 155 -15.69 3.29 7.42
C PRO A 155 -14.95 1.97 7.66
N LEU A 156 -14.38 1.43 6.60
CA LEU A 156 -13.52 0.24 6.69
C LEU A 156 -12.26 0.52 7.50
N ALA A 157 -11.72 1.73 7.33
CA ALA A 157 -10.59 2.20 8.10
C ALA A 157 -10.69 3.71 8.29
N SER A 158 -10.19 4.19 9.43
CA SER A 158 -9.98 5.61 9.70
C SER A 158 -8.54 5.82 10.09
N ARG A 159 -7.88 6.81 9.50
CA ARG A 159 -6.47 7.10 9.75
C ARG A 159 -6.23 8.58 9.97
N LEU A 160 -5.22 8.88 10.78
CA LEU A 160 -4.63 10.21 10.88
C LEU A 160 -3.41 10.25 9.97
N VAL A 161 -3.34 11.26 9.11
CA VAL A 161 -2.19 11.54 8.26
C VAL A 161 -1.86 13.02 8.44
N TYR A 162 -0.69 13.33 9.04
CA TYR A 162 -0.25 14.71 9.25
C TYR A 162 -1.35 15.63 9.81
N ASP A 163 -1.91 15.31 10.96
CA ASP A 163 -2.98 16.06 11.62
C ASP A 163 -4.34 16.08 10.89
N SER A 164 -4.44 15.48 9.71
CA SER A 164 -5.70 15.30 9.00
C SER A 164 -6.27 13.90 9.21
N GLN A 165 -7.59 13.79 9.20
CA GLN A 165 -8.28 12.52 9.29
C GLN A 165 -8.75 12.08 7.91
N ALA A 166 -8.61 10.80 7.63
CA ALA A 166 -9.13 10.20 6.41
C ALA A 166 -9.94 8.93 6.73
N ASP A 167 -11.07 8.77 6.07
CA ASP A 167 -11.94 7.60 6.19
C ASP A 167 -12.01 6.85 4.87
N LEU A 168 -11.75 5.55 4.91
CA LEU A 168 -11.77 4.66 3.76
C LEU A 168 -13.08 3.90 3.68
N TYR A 169 -13.69 3.89 2.51
CA TYR A 169 -14.91 3.13 2.21
C TYR A 169 -14.73 2.28 0.95
N VAL A 170 -15.50 1.21 0.86
CA VAL A 170 -15.76 0.52 -0.40
C VAL A 170 -17.15 0.90 -0.87
N LEU A 171 -17.22 1.53 -2.05
CA LEU A 171 -18.46 1.85 -2.72
C LEU A 171 -18.48 1.10 -4.06
N GLU A 172 -19.40 0.15 -4.20
CA GLU A 172 -19.45 -0.75 -5.34
C GLU A 172 -18.13 -1.56 -5.48
N ASN A 173 -17.33 -1.28 -6.52
CA ASN A 173 -16.02 -1.90 -6.76
C ASN A 173 -14.87 -0.90 -6.63
N MET A 174 -15.13 0.26 -6.03
CA MET A 174 -14.15 1.33 -5.86
C MET A 174 -13.76 1.49 -4.39
N ILE A 175 -12.52 1.85 -4.19
CA ILE A 175 -12.01 2.37 -2.92
C ILE A 175 -12.16 3.88 -2.95
N VAL A 176 -12.86 4.41 -1.96
CA VAL A 176 -13.06 5.85 -1.78
C VAL A 176 -12.46 6.28 -0.45
N ASN A 177 -11.54 7.23 -0.51
CA ASN A 177 -10.88 7.79 0.66
C ASN A 177 -11.32 9.25 0.84
N TYR A 178 -12.02 9.54 1.92
CA TYR A 178 -12.50 10.87 2.31
C TYR A 178 -11.53 11.51 3.27
N GLY A 179 -10.80 12.54 2.81
CA GLY A 179 -9.86 13.32 3.62
C GLY A 179 -10.51 14.57 4.19
N PHE A 180 -10.32 14.80 5.50
CA PHE A 180 -10.84 15.95 6.22
C PHE A 180 -9.70 16.91 6.55
N GLY A 181 -9.95 18.20 6.40
CA GLY A 181 -9.02 19.23 6.84
C GLY A 181 -9.05 19.45 8.35
N ASP A 182 -8.20 20.33 8.84
CA ASP A 182 -8.03 20.65 10.28
C ASP A 182 -9.32 21.14 10.93
N ASP A 183 -10.20 21.76 10.15
CA ASP A 183 -11.51 22.20 10.61
C ASP A 183 -12.54 21.07 10.68
N GLY A 184 -12.15 19.83 10.34
CA GLY A 184 -13.02 18.65 10.28
C GLY A 184 -14.02 18.64 9.12
N ALA A 185 -13.85 19.52 8.13
CA ALA A 185 -14.63 19.51 6.91
C ALA A 185 -14.00 18.61 5.84
N LEU A 186 -14.84 17.96 5.03
CA LEU A 186 -14.39 17.18 3.87
C LEU A 186 -13.61 18.09 2.92
N ALA A 187 -12.35 17.76 2.68
CA ALA A 187 -11.37 18.59 1.99
C ALA A 187 -10.90 17.97 0.67
N GLN A 188 -10.76 16.66 0.62
CA GLN A 188 -10.41 15.94 -0.61
C GLN A 188 -11.03 14.53 -0.63
N VAL A 189 -11.20 13.99 -1.83
CA VAL A 189 -11.74 12.65 -2.04
C VAL A 189 -10.94 11.96 -3.13
N HIS A 190 -10.32 10.84 -2.78
CA HIS A 190 -9.60 9.98 -3.70
C HIS A 190 -10.45 8.79 -4.08
N VAL A 191 -10.50 8.45 -5.37
CA VAL A 191 -11.26 7.31 -5.88
C VAL A 191 -10.40 6.50 -6.83
N ARG A 192 -10.30 5.21 -6.57
CA ARG A 192 -9.63 4.25 -7.44
C ARG A 192 -10.41 2.95 -7.54
N LEU A 193 -10.13 2.15 -8.56
CA LEU A 193 -10.64 0.79 -8.59
C LEU A 193 -10.03 -0.04 -7.45
N MET A 194 -10.80 -1.01 -7.01
CA MET A 194 -10.32 -2.02 -6.08
C MET A 194 -9.33 -2.93 -6.80
N HIS A 195 -8.08 -2.92 -6.38
CA HIS A 195 -7.06 -3.84 -6.91
C HIS A 195 -7.08 -5.19 -6.17
N GLU A 196 -6.30 -6.15 -6.65
CA GLU A 196 -6.30 -7.51 -6.13
C GLU A 196 -5.97 -7.56 -4.63
N PHE A 197 -5.04 -6.75 -4.19
CA PHE A 197 -4.68 -6.66 -2.78
C PHE A 197 -5.86 -6.24 -1.88
N ASP A 198 -6.65 -5.25 -2.29
CA ASP A 198 -7.84 -4.84 -1.53
C ASP A 198 -8.87 -5.97 -1.47
N ARG A 199 -9.07 -6.68 -2.58
CA ARG A 199 -10.00 -7.83 -2.62
C ARG A 199 -9.56 -8.94 -1.68
N ILE A 200 -8.27 -9.21 -1.61
CA ILE A 200 -7.68 -10.16 -0.67
C ILE A 200 -7.92 -9.70 0.76
N MET A 201 -7.67 -8.42 1.05
CA MET A 201 -7.87 -7.83 2.37
C MET A 201 -9.34 -7.84 2.83
N LEU A 202 -10.27 -7.63 1.88
CA LEU A 202 -11.72 -7.63 2.14
C LEU A 202 -12.33 -9.02 2.14
N SER A 203 -11.65 -10.01 1.56
CA SER A 203 -12.16 -11.37 1.51
C SER A 203 -12.22 -11.98 2.90
N PRO A 204 -13.34 -12.62 3.29
CA PRO A 204 -13.39 -13.35 4.55
C PRO A 204 -12.28 -14.39 4.59
N PHE A 205 -11.53 -14.40 5.69
CA PHE A 205 -10.56 -15.45 5.92
C PHE A 205 -11.28 -16.81 6.01
N LYS A 206 -10.98 -17.70 5.08
CA LYS A 206 -11.44 -19.10 5.15
C LYS A 206 -10.24 -19.93 5.62
N PRO A 207 -10.27 -20.47 6.83
CA PRO A 207 -9.23 -21.39 7.25
C PRO A 207 -9.19 -22.57 6.28
N PRO A 208 -8.00 -23.06 5.90
CA PRO A 208 -7.88 -24.19 5.00
C PRO A 208 -8.49 -25.42 5.64
N SER A 209 -9.15 -26.24 4.83
CA SER A 209 -9.77 -27.51 5.26
C SER A 209 -8.77 -28.58 5.69
N VAL A 210 -7.50 -28.42 5.32
CA VAL A 210 -6.41 -29.36 5.67
C VAL A 210 -5.25 -28.54 6.23
N ARG A 211 -4.88 -28.82 7.48
CA ARG A 211 -3.60 -28.32 8.05
C ARG A 211 -2.50 -29.19 7.46
N PRO A 212 -1.59 -28.66 6.63
CA PRO A 212 -0.37 -29.41 6.34
C PRO A 212 0.33 -29.69 7.67
N ASN A 213 0.96 -30.83 7.82
CA ASN A 213 1.87 -31.13 8.92
C ASN A 213 3.13 -30.22 8.82
N ALA A 214 2.93 -28.91 8.92
CA ALA A 214 4.02 -28.01 9.13
C ALA A 214 4.45 -28.22 10.58
N ALA A 215 5.61 -28.85 10.75
CA ALA A 215 6.30 -28.85 12.04
C ALA A 215 6.27 -27.41 12.58
N PRO A 216 6.07 -27.20 13.89
CA PRO A 216 6.14 -25.88 14.45
C PRO A 216 7.47 -25.29 14.03
N VAL A 217 7.42 -24.22 13.23
CA VAL A 217 8.63 -23.49 12.82
C VAL A 217 9.15 -22.89 14.11
N GLY A 218 10.09 -23.59 14.74
CA GLY A 218 10.46 -23.36 16.11
C GLY A 218 11.02 -21.97 16.33
N THR A 219 10.39 -21.24 17.20
CA THR A 219 10.92 -19.99 17.77
C THR A 219 12.33 -20.17 18.35
N SER A 220 12.76 -21.40 18.61
CA SER A 220 14.10 -21.76 19.08
C SER A 220 15.24 -21.45 18.10
N ALA A 221 14.97 -21.30 16.83
CA ALA A 221 15.97 -20.91 15.82
C ALA A 221 16.17 -19.38 15.77
N ILE A 222 15.20 -18.60 16.27
CA ILE A 222 15.26 -17.14 16.21
C ILE A 222 16.38 -16.61 17.11
N GLY A 223 17.18 -15.71 16.57
CA GLY A 223 18.35 -15.15 17.24
C GLY A 223 19.60 -16.02 17.16
N GLN A 224 19.51 -17.24 16.61
CA GLN A 224 20.64 -18.15 16.50
C GLN A 224 21.46 -17.91 15.23
N PRO A 225 22.75 -18.18 15.25
CA PRO A 225 23.61 -18.17 14.07
C PRO A 225 23.09 -19.13 12.98
N VAL A 226 23.31 -18.75 11.71
CA VAL A 226 22.90 -19.58 10.56
C VAL A 226 23.45 -21.00 10.61
N ASP A 227 24.68 -21.19 11.07
CA ASP A 227 25.33 -22.47 11.19
C ASP A 227 24.90 -23.28 12.44
N SER A 228 24.01 -22.75 13.27
CA SER A 228 23.47 -23.47 14.43
C SER A 228 22.57 -24.62 14.01
N SER A 229 22.59 -25.69 14.82
CA SER A 229 21.75 -26.87 14.54
C SER A 229 20.25 -26.56 14.47
N SER A 230 19.79 -25.56 15.22
CA SER A 230 18.38 -25.16 15.22
C SER A 230 17.98 -24.43 13.93
N VAL A 231 18.83 -23.53 13.40
CA VAL A 231 18.58 -22.86 12.12
C VAL A 231 18.70 -23.85 10.97
N GLN A 232 19.75 -24.71 10.99
CA GLN A 232 19.90 -25.74 9.95
C GLN A 232 18.71 -26.72 9.93
N ALA A 233 18.22 -27.13 11.09
CA ALA A 233 17.03 -27.98 11.17
C ALA A 233 15.77 -27.27 10.63
N LEU A 234 15.64 -25.95 10.87
CA LEU A 234 14.56 -25.14 10.31
C LEU A 234 14.66 -25.07 8.78
N LEU A 235 15.83 -24.76 8.24
CA LEU A 235 16.04 -24.65 6.78
C LEU A 235 15.75 -26.00 6.10
N ALA A 236 16.23 -27.11 6.66
CA ALA A 236 15.95 -28.46 6.16
C ALA A 236 14.45 -28.79 6.23
N ALA A 237 13.75 -28.44 7.32
CA ALA A 237 12.30 -28.64 7.44
C ALA A 237 11.50 -27.84 6.44
N LEU A 238 12.02 -26.69 6.02
CA LEU A 238 11.43 -25.82 4.99
C LEU A 238 11.87 -26.23 3.57
N GLN A 239 12.66 -27.30 3.42
CA GLN A 239 13.20 -27.77 2.13
C GLN A 239 13.98 -26.69 1.37
N LEU A 240 14.65 -25.83 2.12
CA LEU A 240 15.62 -24.90 1.57
C LEU A 240 16.95 -25.65 1.42
N ASP A 241 17.22 -26.08 0.19
CA ASP A 241 18.48 -26.73 -0.16
C ASP A 241 19.65 -25.75 0.00
N GLU A 242 20.83 -26.27 0.32
CA GLU A 242 22.07 -25.49 0.40
C GLU A 242 22.39 -24.74 -0.91
N ASP A 243 21.89 -25.21 -2.04
CA ASP A 243 22.00 -24.57 -3.38
C ASP A 243 21.22 -23.24 -3.48
N GLY A 244 20.27 -22.96 -2.58
CA GLY A 244 19.59 -21.66 -2.46
C GLY A 244 20.36 -20.63 -1.63
N LEU A 245 21.47 -21.05 -1.04
CA LEU A 245 22.37 -20.24 -0.22
C LEU A 245 23.70 -20.11 -0.97
N ASP A 246 23.80 -19.14 -1.88
CA ASP A 246 25.03 -18.85 -2.61
C ASP A 246 26.20 -18.68 -1.63
N ASP A 247 27.24 -19.54 -1.77
CA ASP A 247 28.52 -19.49 -1.06
C ASP A 247 28.47 -19.45 0.50
N GLY A 248 27.40 -19.97 1.09
CA GLY A 248 27.26 -20.00 2.57
C GLY A 248 26.88 -18.64 3.19
N VAL A 249 26.43 -17.71 2.38
CA VAL A 249 25.89 -16.43 2.80
C VAL A 249 24.38 -16.44 2.56
N CYS A 250 23.59 -16.40 3.64
CA CYS A 250 22.14 -16.22 3.50
C CYS A 250 21.86 -14.80 2.98
N PRO A 251 20.95 -14.63 2.01
CA PRO A 251 20.44 -13.31 1.69
C PRO A 251 19.78 -12.68 2.94
N GLU A 252 19.76 -11.35 3.02
CA GLU A 252 19.14 -10.66 4.15
C GLU A 252 17.67 -11.07 4.34
N GLU A 253 17.00 -11.45 3.26
CA GLU A 253 15.60 -11.88 3.25
C GLU A 253 15.41 -13.09 2.32
N ILE A 254 14.80 -14.17 2.83
CA ILE A 254 14.35 -15.32 2.04
C ILE A 254 12.84 -15.22 1.84
N THR A 255 12.42 -14.88 0.62
CA THR A 255 11.01 -14.65 0.26
C THR A 255 10.38 -15.78 -0.56
N ASN A 256 11.16 -16.68 -1.14
CA ASN A 256 10.66 -17.77 -1.98
C ASN A 256 9.66 -18.71 -1.28
N LEU A 257 9.67 -18.72 0.06
CA LEU A 257 8.70 -19.45 0.88
C LEU A 257 7.38 -18.70 1.10
N THR A 258 7.31 -17.43 0.74
CA THR A 258 6.11 -16.59 0.97
C THR A 258 4.90 -17.16 0.23
N VAL A 259 5.02 -17.43 -1.07
CA VAL A 259 3.92 -17.95 -1.87
C VAL A 259 3.47 -19.33 -1.41
N PRO A 260 4.35 -20.36 -1.31
CA PRO A 260 3.91 -21.70 -0.98
C PRO A 260 3.53 -21.91 0.49
N LEU A 261 4.22 -21.27 1.44
CA LEU A 261 4.10 -21.55 2.87
C LEU A 261 3.63 -20.37 3.71
N GLY A 262 3.58 -19.15 3.18
CA GLY A 262 3.27 -17.95 3.95
C GLY A 262 4.35 -17.57 4.96
N ILE A 263 5.62 -17.87 4.67
CA ILE A 263 6.76 -17.62 5.54
C ILE A 263 7.77 -16.73 4.84
N THR A 264 8.34 -15.78 5.58
CA THR A 264 9.52 -15.02 5.17
C THR A 264 10.54 -15.09 6.31
N LEU A 265 11.79 -15.39 5.98
CA LEU A 265 12.90 -15.41 6.93
C LEU A 265 13.79 -14.19 6.71
N TYR A 266 14.21 -13.56 7.80
CA TYR A 266 15.11 -12.41 7.77
C TYR A 266 16.39 -12.73 8.52
N PHE A 267 17.52 -12.45 7.89
CA PHE A 267 18.83 -12.65 8.46
C PHE A 267 19.56 -11.32 8.67
N ARG A 268 20.39 -11.27 9.69
CA ARG A 268 21.17 -10.08 10.00
C ARG A 268 22.58 -10.44 10.44
N ASP A 269 23.55 -9.69 9.93
CA ASP A 269 24.93 -9.76 10.36
C ASP A 269 25.10 -9.17 11.76
N LEU A 270 25.59 -9.96 12.69
CA LEU A 270 25.98 -9.50 14.02
C LEU A 270 27.50 -9.59 14.21
N PRO A 271 28.11 -8.65 14.95
CA PRO A 271 29.51 -8.74 15.27
C PRO A 271 29.79 -9.96 16.20
N LEU A 272 30.83 -10.70 15.90
CA LEU A 272 31.30 -11.81 16.79
C LEU A 272 31.61 -11.25 18.17
N ALA A 273 30.98 -11.81 19.20
CA ALA A 273 31.18 -11.44 20.61
C ALA A 273 32.58 -11.78 21.16
N SER A 274 33.46 -12.41 20.37
CA SER A 274 34.80 -12.84 20.83
C SER A 274 35.82 -11.71 20.74
N LYS A 275 36.48 -11.39 21.86
CA LYS A 275 37.57 -10.41 22.01
C LYS A 275 38.84 -10.68 21.18
N ARG A 276 38.87 -11.70 20.34
CA ARG A 276 39.97 -11.93 19.42
C ARG A 276 39.70 -11.20 18.12
N LYS A 277 40.54 -10.21 17.83
CA LYS A 277 40.61 -9.47 16.56
C LYS A 277 40.93 -10.44 15.39
N SER A 278 39.96 -11.22 15.01
CA SER A 278 39.97 -11.96 13.76
C SER A 278 39.39 -11.03 12.68
N ARG A 279 40.13 -10.85 11.62
CA ARG A 279 39.83 -9.91 10.50
C ARG A 279 38.66 -10.32 9.61
N ARG A 280 37.92 -11.37 9.96
CA ARG A 280 36.74 -11.90 9.26
C ARG A 280 35.72 -12.33 10.29
N GLY A 281 34.61 -11.65 10.38
CA GLY A 281 33.54 -12.33 11.01
C GLY A 281 32.40 -11.48 11.49
N LYS A 282 31.60 -11.11 10.59
CA LYS A 282 30.17 -11.00 10.85
C LYS A 282 29.61 -12.41 10.74
N VAL A 283 28.77 -12.80 11.68
CA VAL A 283 28.00 -14.05 11.60
C VAL A 283 26.55 -13.67 11.38
N GLN A 284 25.94 -14.25 10.36
CA GLN A 284 24.53 -14.07 10.10
C GLN A 284 23.71 -14.83 11.15
N HIS A 285 22.68 -14.15 11.66
CA HIS A 285 21.73 -14.71 12.63
C HIS A 285 20.33 -14.61 12.05
N LEU A 286 19.49 -15.58 12.34
CA LEU A 286 18.07 -15.50 12.03
C LEU A 286 17.43 -14.39 12.89
N ALA A 287 17.18 -13.24 12.28
CA ALA A 287 16.73 -12.03 12.95
C ALA A 287 15.23 -12.01 13.18
N ALA A 288 14.44 -12.49 12.20
CA ALA A 288 13.00 -12.56 12.33
C ALA A 288 12.39 -13.62 11.39
N ILE A 289 11.17 -14.04 11.74
CA ILE A 289 10.33 -14.87 10.90
C ILE A 289 8.97 -14.18 10.79
N THR A 290 8.50 -13.95 9.57
CA THR A 290 7.14 -13.44 9.33
C THR A 290 6.24 -14.56 8.82
N TYR A 291 5.10 -14.71 9.47
CA TYR A 291 4.00 -15.59 9.06
C TYR A 291 2.89 -14.75 8.45
N LYS A 292 2.38 -15.17 7.30
CA LYS A 292 1.40 -14.42 6.50
C LYS A 292 0.11 -15.21 6.36
N ARG A 293 -1.02 -14.51 6.41
CA ARG A 293 -2.29 -15.13 6.10
C ARG A 293 -2.41 -15.40 4.60
N ARG A 294 -3.35 -16.25 4.23
CA ARG A 294 -3.67 -16.52 2.84
C ARG A 294 -4.04 -15.21 2.12
N GLY A 295 -3.44 -15.02 0.96
CA GLY A 295 -3.66 -13.85 0.09
C GLY A 295 -2.66 -12.73 0.30
N ASP A 296 -1.96 -12.66 1.44
CA ASP A 296 -0.90 -11.69 1.65
C ASP A 296 0.29 -11.99 0.74
N LEU A 297 0.67 -11.05 -0.13
CA LEU A 297 1.70 -11.24 -1.14
C LEU A 297 1.51 -12.54 -1.94
N GLN A 298 0.28 -12.83 -2.35
CA GLN A 298 -0.12 -14.04 -3.07
C GLN A 298 0.12 -15.36 -2.29
N SER A 299 0.37 -15.27 -0.99
CA SER A 299 0.63 -16.41 -0.13
C SER A 299 -0.55 -17.38 -0.07
N LYS A 300 -0.27 -18.69 -0.08
CA LYS A 300 -1.25 -19.73 0.27
C LYS A 300 -1.62 -19.71 1.76
N GLY A 301 -0.89 -18.94 2.57
CA GLY A 301 -1.08 -18.76 3.99
C GLY A 301 -0.26 -19.76 4.82
N PHE A 302 0.19 -19.32 5.98
CA PHE A 302 0.81 -20.17 6.98
C PHE A 302 -0.26 -20.96 7.75
N HIS A 303 -0.04 -22.24 7.95
CA HIS A 303 -1.00 -23.17 8.55
C HIS A 303 -0.52 -23.81 9.85
N GLY A 304 0.66 -23.43 10.33
CA GLY A 304 1.21 -23.88 11.61
C GLY A 304 0.67 -23.10 12.81
N GLU A 305 1.16 -23.43 13.98
CA GLU A 305 0.84 -22.72 15.20
C GLU A 305 1.54 -21.36 15.24
N LEU A 306 0.79 -20.30 15.56
CA LEU A 306 1.32 -18.98 15.80
C LEU A 306 1.60 -18.76 17.30
N PRO A 307 2.51 -17.83 17.65
CA PRO A 307 2.75 -17.44 19.04
C PRO A 307 1.45 -17.07 19.76
N PHE A 308 1.38 -17.32 21.06
CA PHE A 308 0.21 -17.08 21.91
C PHE A 308 -1.09 -17.78 21.47
N GLY A 309 -1.00 -18.75 20.54
CA GLY A 309 -2.18 -19.37 19.94
C GLY A 309 -3.00 -18.41 19.07
N PHE A 310 -2.37 -17.38 18.51
CA PHE A 310 -3.00 -16.50 17.55
C PHE A 310 -3.50 -17.26 16.33
N GLU A 311 -4.57 -16.75 15.73
CA GLU A 311 -5.14 -17.27 14.48
C GLU A 311 -5.36 -16.12 13.51
N PHE A 312 -5.04 -16.33 12.24
CA PHE A 312 -5.40 -15.34 11.23
C PHE A 312 -6.92 -15.14 11.22
N GLY A 313 -7.33 -13.87 11.21
CA GLY A 313 -8.73 -13.49 11.40
C GLY A 313 -9.10 -13.12 12.85
N ASP A 314 -8.19 -13.29 13.82
CA ASP A 314 -8.42 -12.75 15.16
C ASP A 314 -8.49 -11.23 15.13
N SER A 315 -9.45 -10.67 15.88
CA SER A 315 -9.52 -9.22 16.11
C SER A 315 -8.48 -8.79 17.14
N PRO A 316 -8.12 -7.48 17.21
CA PRO A 316 -7.21 -6.97 18.24
C PRO A 316 -7.56 -7.39 19.67
N GLN A 317 -8.85 -7.37 20.00
CA GLN A 317 -9.33 -7.76 21.33
C GLN A 317 -9.05 -9.25 21.61
N LYS A 318 -9.21 -10.12 20.60
CA LYS A 318 -8.87 -11.54 20.76
C LYS A 318 -7.38 -11.76 20.90
N LEU A 319 -6.55 -11.00 20.17
CA LEU A 319 -5.09 -11.08 20.30
C LEU A 319 -4.65 -10.70 21.71
N ILE A 320 -5.14 -9.61 22.26
CA ILE A 320 -4.84 -9.18 23.63
C ILE A 320 -5.30 -10.25 24.63
N ALA A 321 -6.50 -10.81 24.45
CA ALA A 321 -7.00 -11.86 25.33
C ALA A 321 -6.15 -13.15 25.27
N LYS A 322 -5.67 -13.52 24.08
CA LYS A 322 -4.81 -14.70 23.87
C LYS A 322 -3.39 -14.49 24.39
N ALA A 323 -2.84 -13.29 24.27
CA ALA A 323 -1.55 -12.91 24.83
C ALA A 323 -1.58 -12.86 26.37
N GLY A 324 -2.74 -12.64 26.97
CA GLY A 324 -2.93 -12.57 28.42
C GLY A 324 -2.55 -11.22 29.04
N GLU A 325 -2.02 -10.30 28.26
CA GLU A 325 -1.58 -8.98 28.67
C GLU A 325 -1.74 -7.95 27.55
N PRO A 326 -1.87 -6.66 27.85
CA PRO A 326 -1.83 -5.61 26.86
C PRO A 326 -0.49 -5.59 26.09
N PRO A 327 -0.48 -5.13 24.82
CA PRO A 327 0.77 -4.96 24.09
C PRO A 327 1.64 -3.90 24.76
N GLY A 328 2.96 -4.13 24.78
CA GLY A 328 3.93 -3.15 25.29
C GLY A 328 4.10 -1.95 24.36
N ILE A 329 3.90 -2.16 23.06
CA ILE A 329 3.97 -1.11 22.03
C ILE A 329 2.82 -1.31 21.03
N GLU A 330 2.23 -0.18 20.62
CA GLU A 330 1.27 -0.12 19.51
C GLU A 330 1.80 0.86 18.47
N HIS A 331 1.77 0.44 17.21
CA HIS A 331 2.20 1.29 16.09
C HIS A 331 1.19 1.22 14.96
N ARG A 332 0.75 2.38 14.47
CA ARG A 332 -0.16 2.49 13.34
C ARG A 332 0.57 2.97 12.10
N SER A 333 0.45 2.22 11.02
CA SER A 333 0.82 2.63 9.67
C SER A 333 -0.42 2.93 8.84
N ASP A 334 -0.24 3.27 7.57
CA ASP A 334 -1.36 3.58 6.65
C ASP A 334 -2.36 2.44 6.46
N GLN A 335 -1.92 1.21 6.55
CA GLN A 335 -2.73 0.03 6.22
C GLN A 335 -2.85 -0.97 7.38
N LEU A 336 -1.98 -0.87 8.38
CA LEU A 336 -1.84 -1.87 9.43
C LEU A 336 -1.77 -1.21 10.81
N MET A 337 -2.35 -1.89 11.80
CA MET A 337 -2.13 -1.65 13.22
C MET A 337 -1.27 -2.76 13.76
N SER A 338 -0.11 -2.44 14.30
CA SER A 338 0.86 -3.38 14.86
C SER A 338 0.81 -3.35 16.37
N TYR A 339 0.76 -4.53 16.96
CA TYR A 339 0.80 -4.76 18.40
C TYR A 339 2.03 -5.59 18.73
N PHE A 340 2.80 -5.19 19.74
CA PHE A 340 4.07 -5.83 20.08
C PHE A 340 4.05 -6.32 21.54
N TRP A 341 4.47 -7.56 21.73
CA TRP A 341 4.69 -8.18 23.04
C TRP A 341 6.12 -8.67 23.13
N GLU A 342 6.80 -8.36 24.23
CA GLU A 342 8.08 -8.94 24.55
C GLU A 342 7.86 -10.16 25.47
N THR A 343 8.37 -11.31 25.08
CA THR A 343 8.29 -12.55 25.84
C THR A 343 9.34 -12.57 26.96
N GLU A 344 9.21 -13.46 27.93
CA GLU A 344 10.23 -13.67 29.00
C GLU A 344 11.63 -13.97 28.44
N SER A 345 11.73 -14.55 27.25
CA SER A 345 13.00 -14.79 26.56
C SER A 345 13.56 -13.57 25.83
N GLY A 346 12.88 -12.42 25.89
CA GLY A 346 13.23 -11.19 25.18
C GLY A 346 12.91 -11.23 23.68
N VAL A 347 12.31 -12.31 23.18
CA VAL A 347 11.81 -12.38 21.80
C VAL A 347 10.58 -11.50 21.67
N VAL A 348 10.50 -10.69 20.60
CA VAL A 348 9.37 -9.79 20.40
C VAL A 348 8.41 -10.37 19.36
N VAL A 349 7.16 -10.50 19.73
CA VAL A 349 6.07 -10.92 18.84
C VAL A 349 5.30 -9.69 18.38
N GLN A 350 5.29 -9.47 17.08
CA GLN A 350 4.51 -8.42 16.42
C GLN A 350 3.31 -9.05 15.74
N ALA A 351 2.11 -8.64 16.12
CA ALA A 351 0.87 -8.96 15.41
C ALA A 351 0.38 -7.74 14.63
N MET A 352 0.19 -7.90 13.34
CA MET A 352 -0.27 -6.83 12.44
C MET A 352 -1.70 -7.11 12.01
N CYS A 353 -2.62 -6.20 12.39
CA CYS A 353 -4.00 -6.23 11.95
C CYS A 353 -4.22 -5.26 10.79
N SER A 354 -4.97 -5.69 9.80
CA SER A 354 -5.40 -4.80 8.72
C SER A 354 -6.36 -3.74 9.25
N LEU A 355 -6.20 -2.48 8.82
CA LEU A 355 -7.15 -1.40 9.12
C LEU A 355 -8.44 -1.49 8.30
N ILE A 356 -8.51 -2.40 7.32
CA ILE A 356 -9.70 -2.60 6.49
C ILE A 356 -10.72 -3.48 7.20
N ASP A 357 -10.28 -4.65 7.69
CA ASP A 357 -11.15 -5.64 8.30
C ASP A 357 -10.89 -5.87 9.80
N TRP A 358 -9.90 -5.19 10.37
CA TRP A 358 -9.48 -5.32 11.77
C TRP A 358 -9.20 -6.77 12.19
N GLN A 359 -8.62 -7.53 11.28
CA GLN A 359 -8.24 -8.92 11.53
C GLN A 359 -6.72 -9.08 11.44
N LEU A 360 -6.22 -10.07 12.17
CA LEU A 360 -4.82 -10.45 12.12
C LEU A 360 -4.42 -10.84 10.69
N TYR A 361 -3.39 -10.18 10.21
CA TYR A 361 -2.92 -10.24 8.84
C TYR A 361 -1.54 -10.87 8.71
N ARG A 362 -0.62 -10.46 9.59
CA ARG A 362 0.74 -10.97 9.72
C ARG A 362 1.13 -11.14 11.18
N VAL A 363 1.99 -12.09 11.42
CA VAL A 363 2.73 -12.21 12.69
C VAL A 363 4.20 -12.25 12.38
N THR A 364 4.99 -11.37 12.99
CA THR A 364 6.44 -11.42 12.92
C THR A 364 7.00 -11.70 14.30
N VAL A 365 7.91 -12.66 14.37
CA VAL A 365 8.66 -12.97 15.58
C VAL A 365 10.08 -12.47 15.37
N HIS A 366 10.50 -11.52 16.20
CA HIS A 366 11.80 -10.86 16.12
C HIS A 366 12.73 -11.42 17.19
N ALA A 367 14.00 -11.56 16.86
CA ALA A 367 15.03 -11.94 17.83
C ALA A 367 15.17 -10.89 18.94
N SER A 368 15.56 -11.32 20.12
CA SER A 368 15.73 -10.48 21.32
C SER A 368 16.69 -9.30 21.09
N PHE A 369 17.72 -9.47 20.28
CA PHE A 369 18.64 -8.39 19.97
C PHE A 369 18.03 -7.23 19.16
N LEU A 370 16.83 -7.41 18.59
CA LEU A 370 16.07 -6.37 17.91
C LEU A 370 15.11 -5.62 18.84
N ALA A 371 14.88 -6.10 20.08
CA ALA A 371 13.91 -5.51 20.99
C ALA A 371 14.16 -4.01 21.21
N GLY A 372 15.42 -3.60 21.40
CA GLY A 372 15.80 -2.21 21.58
C GLY A 372 15.52 -1.33 20.35
N GLU A 373 15.67 -1.87 19.14
CA GLU A 373 15.39 -1.16 17.88
C GLU A 373 13.87 -1.00 17.67
N ILE A 374 13.08 -1.95 18.15
CA ILE A 374 11.61 -1.90 18.12
C ILE A 374 11.07 -0.88 19.15
N GLY A 375 11.84 -0.56 20.19
CA GLY A 375 11.50 0.41 21.23
C GLY A 375 11.29 -0.18 22.63
N PHE A 376 11.53 -1.48 22.81
CA PHE A 376 11.56 -2.08 24.15
C PHE A 376 12.86 -1.68 24.86
N LYS A 377 12.73 -1.29 26.13
CA LYS A 377 13.91 -0.97 26.95
C LYS A 377 14.64 -2.29 27.24
N SER A 378 15.92 -2.34 26.85
CA SER A 378 16.80 -3.43 27.29
C SER A 378 16.83 -3.44 28.82
N GLY A 379 16.33 -4.49 29.44
CA GLY A 379 16.38 -4.70 30.88
C GLY A 379 17.82 -4.90 31.38
#